data_9e03a24ef89dbf710ca11ac3ecefdc85
#
_entry.id   9e03a24ef89dbf710ca11ac3ecefdc85
#
_cell.length_a   1.000
_cell.length_b   1.000
_cell.length_c   1.000
_cell.angle_alpha   90.00
_cell.angle_beta   90.00
_cell.angle_gamma   90.00
#
_symmetry.space_group_name_H-M   'P 1'
#
loop_
_entity.id
_entity.type
_entity.pdbx_description
1 polymer ?
#
loop_
_entity_poly.entity_id
_entity_poly.type
_entity_poly.pdbx_seq_one_letter_code
_entity_poly.pdbx_strand_id
1 'polypeptide(L)'
;NSDRRAPRAVKEYAKKHPHKMGAWSCDSKTHVASMSCGDFYETEKSITLNDNDSFQIEWVKESGEIVVLRKQAPLLKGEILDAAVLRRDELEKFLSEEKQKAKAEGTLFSVHLKATMMKVSDPVLFGAVVKVFFKDVFEKYESLFKELGVDPNNGLGDLYKRIACHEKEAEIRSEEHTSELQSL
;
A
#
# COMPACT_ATOMS: atom_id res chain seq x y z
N ASN A 1 9.42 -17.57 10.87
CA ASN A 1 10.39 -16.49 11.03
C ASN A 1 11.68 -16.85 10.29
N SER A 2 12.10 -16.01 9.34
CA SER A 2 13.37 -16.16 8.66
C SER A 2 14.49 -15.49 9.45
N ASP A 3 15.66 -16.11 9.55
CA ASP A 3 16.85 -15.43 10.08
C ASP A 3 17.28 -14.33 9.11
N ARG A 4 17.23 -13.07 9.56
CA ARG A 4 17.60 -11.90 8.75
C ARG A 4 19.03 -11.44 8.99
N ARG A 5 19.78 -12.17 9.77
CA ARG A 5 21.20 -11.87 9.97
C ARG A 5 21.99 -12.22 8.72
N ALA A 6 22.83 -11.29 8.28
CA ALA A 6 23.70 -11.57 7.15
C ALA A 6 24.69 -12.70 7.49
N PRO A 7 24.90 -13.67 6.61
CA PRO A 7 25.91 -14.73 6.77
C PRO A 7 27.30 -14.14 7.01
N ARG A 8 28.14 -14.87 7.75
CA ARG A 8 29.49 -14.41 8.07
C ARG A 8 30.30 -14.03 6.83
N ALA A 9 30.21 -14.82 5.77
CA ALA A 9 30.93 -14.55 4.52
C ALA A 9 30.54 -13.17 3.91
N VAL A 10 29.25 -12.81 3.94
CA VAL A 10 28.75 -11.51 3.45
C VAL A 10 29.28 -10.38 4.33
N LYS A 11 29.29 -10.55 5.65
CA LYS A 11 29.85 -9.55 6.58
C LYS A 11 31.35 -9.33 6.36
N GLU A 12 32.12 -10.38 6.18
CA GLU A 12 33.55 -10.31 5.92
C GLU A 12 33.86 -9.66 4.54
N TYR A 13 33.02 -9.94 3.53
CA TYR A 13 33.11 -9.27 2.24
C TYR A 13 32.81 -7.77 2.36
N ALA A 14 31.74 -7.40 3.01
CA ALA A 14 31.37 -5.98 3.21
C ALA A 14 32.43 -5.18 3.98
N LYS A 15 33.11 -5.81 4.96
CA LYS A 15 34.23 -5.16 5.66
C LYS A 15 35.44 -4.91 4.76
N LYS A 16 35.73 -5.85 3.83
CA LYS A 16 36.82 -5.70 2.87
C LYS A 16 36.51 -4.77 1.72
N HIS A 17 35.22 -4.60 1.41
CA HIS A 17 34.73 -3.78 0.30
C HIS A 17 33.64 -2.80 0.82
N PRO A 18 34.02 -1.81 1.65
CA PRO A 18 33.06 -0.87 2.20
C PRO A 18 32.43 -0.01 1.11
N HIS A 19 31.13 0.23 1.21
CA HIS A 19 30.44 1.20 0.36
C HIS A 19 30.87 2.62 0.71
N LYS A 20 30.97 3.46 -0.30
CA LYS A 20 30.95 4.90 -0.09
C LYS A 20 29.51 5.30 0.17
N MET A 21 29.17 5.49 1.44
CA MET A 21 27.92 6.13 1.84
C MET A 21 28.21 7.61 2.02
N GLY A 22 27.34 8.48 1.47
CA GLY A 22 27.45 9.91 1.70
C GLY A 22 27.37 10.26 3.20
N ALA A 23 27.98 11.35 3.60
CA ALA A 23 27.84 11.83 4.95
C ALA A 23 26.36 12.25 5.21
N TRP A 24 25.84 11.86 6.37
CA TRP A 24 24.52 12.36 6.78
C TRP A 24 24.65 13.81 7.22
N SER A 25 23.77 14.67 6.69
CA SER A 25 23.67 16.08 7.06
C SER A 25 22.41 16.32 7.87
N CYS A 26 22.47 17.22 8.83
CA CYS A 26 21.29 17.69 9.58
C CYS A 26 20.30 18.47 8.69
N ASP A 27 20.75 18.94 7.52
CA ASP A 27 19.91 19.60 6.52
C ASP A 27 19.20 18.60 5.59
N SER A 28 19.42 17.29 5.77
CA SER A 28 18.77 16.26 4.97
C SER A 28 17.26 16.31 5.19
N LYS A 29 16.52 16.37 4.08
CA LYS A 29 15.05 16.28 4.05
C LYS A 29 14.53 14.85 4.07
N THR A 30 15.44 13.85 4.04
CA THR A 30 15.06 12.44 4.05
C THR A 30 14.36 12.08 5.35
N HIS A 31 13.15 11.56 5.24
CA HIS A 31 12.34 11.15 6.39
C HIS A 31 11.42 9.99 5.99
N VAL A 32 10.79 9.38 6.98
CA VAL A 32 9.72 8.40 6.78
C VAL A 32 8.40 9.13 6.99
N ALA A 33 7.56 9.16 5.96
CA ALA A 33 6.21 9.68 6.06
C ALA A 33 5.28 8.64 6.71
N SER A 34 4.39 9.08 7.60
CA SER A 34 3.42 8.23 8.28
C SER A 34 2.07 8.92 8.38
N MET A 35 1.00 8.14 8.29
CA MET A 35 -0.36 8.63 8.52
C MET A 35 -0.54 9.04 9.98
N SER A 36 -1.34 10.06 10.22
CA SER A 36 -1.69 10.51 11.57
C SER A 36 -3.01 9.92 12.08
N CYS A 37 -3.84 9.39 11.19
CA CYS A 37 -5.12 8.76 11.51
C CYS A 37 -5.52 7.75 10.44
N GLY A 38 -6.40 6.83 10.79
CA GLY A 38 -6.97 5.85 9.87
C GLY A 38 -6.01 4.74 9.43
N ASP A 39 -4.84 4.64 10.01
CA ASP A 39 -3.88 3.55 9.78
C ASP A 39 -4.09 2.38 10.75
N PHE A 40 -3.37 1.29 10.56
CA PHE A 40 -3.48 0.12 11.42
C PHE A 40 -3.09 0.39 12.87
N TYR A 41 -2.16 1.30 13.10
CA TYR A 41 -1.68 1.64 14.44
C TYR A 41 -2.75 2.40 15.24
N GLU A 42 -3.34 3.42 14.66
CA GLU A 42 -4.36 4.25 15.32
C GLU A 42 -5.67 3.49 15.52
N THR A 43 -6.06 2.65 14.56
CA THR A 43 -7.34 1.93 14.58
C THR A 43 -7.29 0.61 15.33
N GLU A 44 -6.12 0.13 15.73
CA GLU A 44 -5.96 -1.15 16.43
C GLU A 44 -6.76 -1.17 17.74
N LYS A 45 -7.56 -2.24 17.91
CA LYS A 45 -8.30 -2.52 19.13
C LYS A 45 -8.05 -3.95 19.54
N SER A 46 -7.61 -4.13 20.78
CA SER A 46 -7.30 -5.43 21.34
C SER A 46 -8.03 -5.63 22.67
N ILE A 47 -8.56 -6.81 22.85
CA ILE A 47 -9.16 -7.23 24.12
C ILE A 47 -8.60 -8.60 24.54
N THR A 48 -8.39 -8.77 25.84
CA THR A 48 -8.11 -10.08 26.43
C THR A 48 -9.40 -10.61 27.05
N LEU A 49 -9.80 -11.83 26.71
CA LEU A 49 -11.06 -12.40 27.20
C LEU A 49 -10.95 -12.83 28.67
N ASN A 50 -11.89 -12.37 29.46
CA ASN A 50 -11.99 -12.74 30.88
C ASN A 50 -12.63 -14.11 31.08
N ASP A 51 -13.47 -14.53 30.14
CA ASP A 51 -14.19 -15.81 30.14
C ASP A 51 -14.26 -16.39 28.72
N ASN A 52 -14.73 -17.63 28.58
CA ASN A 52 -14.98 -18.22 27.26
C ASN A 52 -16.10 -17.45 26.57
N ASP A 53 -15.89 -17.14 25.31
CA ASP A 53 -16.84 -16.38 24.48
C ASP A 53 -16.76 -16.86 23.02
N SER A 54 -17.31 -16.09 22.10
CA SER A 54 -17.24 -16.35 20.67
C SER A 54 -17.25 -15.04 19.87
N PHE A 55 -16.73 -15.08 18.68
CA PHE A 55 -16.78 -13.95 17.75
C PHE A 55 -17.30 -14.37 16.39
N GLN A 56 -17.83 -13.40 15.64
CA GLN A 56 -18.09 -13.52 14.20
C GLN A 56 -17.65 -12.24 13.49
N ILE A 57 -17.41 -12.33 12.18
CA ILE A 57 -17.05 -11.18 11.36
C ILE A 57 -18.21 -10.88 10.40
N GLU A 58 -18.70 -9.69 10.44
CA GLU A 58 -19.80 -9.20 9.62
C GLU A 58 -19.37 -8.00 8.77
N TRP A 59 -19.85 -7.97 7.55
CA TRP A 59 -19.80 -6.79 6.70
C TRP A 59 -21.20 -6.17 6.64
N VAL A 60 -21.34 -4.99 7.21
CA VAL A 60 -22.56 -4.19 7.15
C VAL A 60 -22.46 -3.28 5.94
N LYS A 61 -23.28 -3.54 4.91
CA LYS A 61 -23.33 -2.72 3.71
C LYS A 61 -24.00 -1.38 4.01
N GLU A 62 -23.81 -0.38 3.14
CA GLU A 62 -24.51 0.92 3.23
C GLU A 62 -26.04 0.79 3.23
N SER A 63 -26.57 -0.24 2.56
CA SER A 63 -27.99 -0.59 2.57
C SER A 63 -28.52 -1.10 3.92
N GLY A 64 -27.64 -1.35 4.90
CA GLY A 64 -27.98 -2.02 6.16
C GLY A 64 -28.01 -3.54 6.07
N GLU A 65 -27.79 -4.14 4.90
CA GLU A 65 -27.68 -5.58 4.75
C GLU A 65 -26.42 -6.09 5.43
N ILE A 66 -26.56 -7.16 6.21
CA ILE A 66 -25.44 -7.81 6.93
C ILE A 66 -25.00 -9.06 6.17
N VAL A 67 -23.73 -9.11 5.81
CA VAL A 67 -23.09 -10.27 5.21
C VAL A 67 -22.12 -10.88 6.22
N VAL A 68 -22.39 -12.12 6.64
CA VAL A 68 -21.50 -12.84 7.57
C VAL A 68 -20.29 -13.35 6.78
N LEU A 69 -19.12 -12.72 6.99
CA LEU A 69 -17.86 -13.11 6.37
C LEU A 69 -17.23 -14.31 7.08
N ARG A 70 -17.34 -14.37 8.40
CA ARG A 70 -16.93 -15.50 9.22
C ARG A 70 -18.04 -15.84 10.19
N LYS A 71 -18.48 -17.09 10.16
CA LYS A 71 -19.42 -17.60 11.14
C LYS A 71 -18.81 -17.63 12.54
N GLN A 72 -19.67 -17.67 13.54
CA GLN A 72 -19.30 -17.74 14.94
C GLN A 72 -18.19 -18.78 15.20
N ALA A 73 -17.12 -18.35 15.84
CA ALA A 73 -16.00 -19.17 16.25
C ALA A 73 -15.73 -18.99 17.75
N PRO A 74 -15.45 -20.08 18.49
CA PRO A 74 -15.23 -20.02 19.93
C PRO A 74 -13.90 -19.32 20.23
N LEU A 75 -13.86 -18.63 21.36
CA LEU A 75 -12.68 -18.06 21.99
C LEU A 75 -12.61 -18.56 23.45
N LEU A 76 -11.40 -18.85 23.88
CA LEU A 76 -11.15 -19.32 25.24
C LEU A 76 -10.80 -18.16 26.17
N LYS A 77 -11.05 -18.34 27.46
CA LYS A 77 -10.56 -17.43 28.49
C LYS A 77 -9.05 -17.19 28.35
N GLY A 78 -8.62 -15.95 28.39
CA GLY A 78 -7.23 -15.53 28.25
C GLY A 78 -6.75 -15.38 26.79
N GLU A 79 -7.56 -15.73 25.81
CA GLU A 79 -7.25 -15.43 24.40
C GLU A 79 -7.36 -13.93 24.12
N ILE A 80 -6.57 -13.46 23.16
CA ILE A 80 -6.56 -12.08 22.71
C ILE A 80 -7.30 -12.02 21.37
N LEU A 81 -8.30 -11.15 21.30
CA LEU A 81 -8.93 -10.76 20.04
C LEU A 81 -8.43 -9.37 19.67
N ASP A 82 -7.82 -9.26 18.49
CA ASP A 82 -7.25 -8.06 17.96
C ASP A 82 -7.82 -7.74 16.58
N ALA A 83 -8.08 -6.47 16.30
CA ALA A 83 -8.55 -6.00 15.00
C ALA A 83 -8.00 -4.61 14.70
N ALA A 84 -7.57 -4.41 13.45
CA ALA A 84 -7.12 -3.13 12.94
C ALA A 84 -7.68 -2.90 11.53
N VAL A 85 -7.88 -1.65 11.16
CA VAL A 85 -8.46 -1.23 9.88
C VAL A 85 -7.58 -0.14 9.27
N LEU A 86 -7.30 -0.24 7.98
CA LEU A 86 -6.76 0.87 7.21
C LEU A 86 -7.90 1.54 6.44
N ARG A 87 -8.09 2.83 6.67
CA ARG A 87 -9.11 3.64 5.99
C ARG A 87 -8.56 4.13 4.66
N ARG A 88 -9.22 3.72 3.58
CA ARG A 88 -8.76 4.00 2.23
C ARG A 88 -8.76 5.48 1.90
N ASP A 89 -9.79 6.21 2.28
CA ASP A 89 -9.90 7.63 1.99
C ASP A 89 -8.80 8.43 2.67
N GLU A 90 -8.48 8.09 3.93
CA GLU A 90 -7.37 8.70 4.66
C GLU A 90 -6.01 8.35 4.03
N LEU A 91 -5.84 7.12 3.54
CA LEU A 91 -4.64 6.71 2.82
C LEU A 91 -4.48 7.51 1.51
N GLU A 92 -5.51 7.60 0.70
CA GLU A 92 -5.46 8.32 -0.60
C GLU A 92 -5.18 9.83 -0.39
N LYS A 93 -5.76 10.42 0.65
CA LYS A 93 -5.50 11.80 1.07
C LYS A 93 -4.03 11.97 1.50
N PHE A 94 -3.55 11.13 2.40
CA PHE A 94 -2.16 11.11 2.87
C PHE A 94 -1.17 10.99 1.71
N LEU A 95 -1.38 10.05 0.79
CA LEU A 95 -0.52 9.86 -0.38
C LEU A 95 -0.50 11.10 -1.29
N SER A 96 -1.65 11.75 -1.48
CA SER A 96 -1.74 12.98 -2.27
C SER A 96 -0.97 14.13 -1.63
N GLU A 97 -1.10 14.31 -0.33
CA GLU A 97 -0.40 15.35 0.44
C GLU A 97 1.12 15.12 0.43
N GLU A 98 1.58 13.89 0.69
CA GLU A 98 3.01 13.56 0.70
C GLU A 98 3.63 13.64 -0.71
N LYS A 99 2.90 13.28 -1.76
CA LYS A 99 3.33 13.48 -3.15
C LYS A 99 3.58 14.97 -3.45
N GLN A 100 2.64 15.84 -3.05
CA GLN A 100 2.78 17.28 -3.25
C GLN A 100 3.94 17.87 -2.43
N LYS A 101 4.10 17.43 -1.18
CA LYS A 101 5.18 17.84 -0.30
C LYS A 101 6.55 17.42 -0.86
N ALA A 102 6.68 16.15 -1.26
CA ALA A 102 7.92 15.65 -1.86
C ALA A 102 8.30 16.46 -3.12
N LYS A 103 7.32 16.78 -3.96
CA LYS A 103 7.53 17.63 -5.15
C LYS A 103 7.99 19.05 -4.78
N ALA A 104 7.36 19.67 -3.79
CA ALA A 104 7.73 21.02 -3.32
C ALA A 104 9.14 21.06 -2.71
N GLU A 105 9.55 19.99 -2.04
CA GLU A 105 10.86 19.85 -1.40
C GLU A 105 11.95 19.36 -2.35
N GLY A 106 11.60 18.88 -3.54
CA GLY A 106 12.51 18.27 -4.49
C GLY A 106 13.10 16.94 -3.98
N THR A 107 12.30 16.18 -3.24
CA THR A 107 12.67 14.87 -2.69
C THR A 107 11.95 13.75 -3.45
N LEU A 108 12.58 12.57 -3.52
CA LEU A 108 11.95 11.38 -4.10
C LEU A 108 10.94 10.79 -3.10
N PHE A 109 9.69 10.65 -3.51
CA PHE A 109 8.70 9.88 -2.76
C PHE A 109 8.74 8.42 -3.16
N SER A 110 9.03 7.55 -2.22
CA SER A 110 9.24 6.11 -2.46
C SER A 110 8.36 5.27 -1.55
N VAL A 111 7.65 4.30 -2.12
CA VAL A 111 6.77 3.38 -1.39
C VAL A 111 7.34 1.97 -1.49
N HIS A 112 7.63 1.35 -0.34
CA HIS A 112 8.17 0.00 -0.25
C HIS A 112 7.19 -0.92 0.44
N LEU A 113 6.76 -1.96 -0.26
CA LEU A 113 5.80 -2.96 0.20
C LEU A 113 6.41 -4.36 0.17
N LYS A 114 5.88 -5.27 0.97
CA LYS A 114 6.34 -6.65 1.05
C LYS A 114 5.22 -7.65 0.75
N ALA A 115 4.76 -7.67 -0.49
CA ALA A 115 3.66 -8.54 -0.96
C ALA A 115 3.92 -10.05 -0.78
N THR A 116 5.14 -10.48 -0.49
CA THR A 116 5.47 -11.88 -0.19
C THR A 116 4.96 -12.34 1.18
N MET A 117 4.83 -11.43 2.14
CA MET A 117 4.29 -11.69 3.49
C MET A 117 2.88 -11.13 3.63
N MET A 118 2.69 -9.87 3.28
CA MET A 118 1.42 -9.13 3.34
C MET A 118 0.64 -9.34 2.03
N LYS A 119 0.30 -10.58 1.71
CA LYS A 119 -0.23 -10.97 0.39
C LYS A 119 -1.59 -10.37 0.03
N VAL A 120 -2.36 -9.92 1.02
CA VAL A 120 -3.69 -9.34 0.82
C VAL A 120 -3.64 -7.82 0.91
N SER A 121 -3.07 -7.28 1.99
CA SER A 121 -3.06 -5.83 2.25
C SER A 121 -2.14 -5.07 1.30
N ASP A 122 -0.91 -5.56 1.08
CA ASP A 122 0.08 -4.81 0.29
C ASP A 122 -0.31 -4.58 -1.17
N PRO A 123 -0.90 -5.54 -1.90
CA PRO A 123 -1.42 -5.25 -3.24
C PRO A 123 -2.51 -4.17 -3.25
N VAL A 124 -3.40 -4.17 -2.26
CA VAL A 124 -4.46 -3.16 -2.14
C VAL A 124 -3.89 -1.78 -1.86
N LEU A 125 -2.90 -1.69 -0.95
CA LEU A 125 -2.15 -0.46 -0.68
C LEU A 125 -1.43 0.04 -1.93
N PHE A 126 -0.76 -0.87 -2.65
CA PHE A 126 -0.09 -0.53 -3.89
C PHE A 126 -1.05 -0.01 -4.96
N GLY A 127 -2.23 -0.60 -5.09
CA GLY A 127 -3.28 -0.13 -5.98
C GLY A 127 -3.75 1.29 -5.66
N ALA A 128 -3.84 1.65 -4.37
CA ALA A 128 -4.14 3.02 -3.95
C ALA A 128 -3.02 3.99 -4.36
N VAL A 129 -1.75 3.60 -4.17
CA VAL A 129 -0.59 4.39 -4.63
C VAL A 129 -0.65 4.62 -6.14
N VAL A 130 -0.83 3.56 -6.93
CA VAL A 130 -0.94 3.65 -8.40
C VAL A 130 -2.03 4.63 -8.81
N LYS A 131 -3.22 4.54 -8.21
CA LYS A 131 -4.32 5.45 -8.51
C LYS A 131 -4.02 6.90 -8.15
N VAL A 132 -3.35 7.16 -7.05
CA VAL A 132 -3.00 8.54 -6.64
C VAL A 132 -1.91 9.12 -7.55
N PHE A 133 -0.92 8.32 -7.94
CA PHE A 133 0.16 8.80 -8.80
C PHE A 133 -0.30 9.05 -10.24
N PHE A 134 -1.17 8.20 -10.78
CA PHE A 134 -1.68 8.26 -12.14
C PHE A 134 -3.16 8.65 -12.19
N LYS A 135 -3.57 9.53 -11.26
CA LYS A 135 -4.98 9.90 -11.07
C LYS A 135 -5.64 10.34 -12.37
N ASP A 136 -5.01 11.25 -13.11
CA ASP A 136 -5.58 11.83 -14.33
C ASP A 136 -5.84 10.75 -15.39
N VAL A 137 -4.94 9.78 -15.53
CA VAL A 137 -5.08 8.66 -16.46
C VAL A 137 -6.22 7.73 -16.02
N PHE A 138 -6.27 7.38 -14.72
CA PHE A 138 -7.31 6.50 -14.21
C PHE A 138 -8.70 7.14 -14.24
N GLU A 139 -8.82 8.44 -14.02
CA GLU A 139 -10.09 9.17 -14.14
C GLU A 139 -10.54 9.31 -15.59
N LYS A 140 -9.62 9.69 -16.49
CA LYS A 140 -9.93 9.87 -17.92
C LYS A 140 -10.39 8.58 -18.60
N TYR A 141 -9.76 7.45 -18.27
CA TYR A 141 -10.02 6.16 -18.90
C TYR A 141 -10.78 5.18 -18.00
N GLU A 142 -11.47 5.65 -16.97
CA GLU A 142 -12.15 4.81 -15.97
C GLU A 142 -13.06 3.76 -16.62
N SER A 143 -13.93 4.18 -17.54
CA SER A 143 -14.87 3.28 -18.23
C SER A 143 -14.15 2.18 -19.03
N LEU A 144 -13.10 2.57 -19.75
CA LEU A 144 -12.29 1.63 -20.54
C LEU A 144 -11.55 0.65 -19.65
N PHE A 145 -10.92 1.13 -18.57
CA PHE A 145 -10.19 0.26 -17.65
C PHE A 145 -11.10 -0.73 -16.94
N LYS A 146 -12.32 -0.30 -16.63
CA LYS A 146 -13.35 -1.18 -16.07
C LYS A 146 -13.79 -2.26 -17.07
N GLU A 147 -13.98 -1.90 -18.34
CA GLU A 147 -14.31 -2.84 -19.43
C GLU A 147 -13.19 -3.86 -19.66
N LEU A 148 -11.93 -3.40 -19.71
CA LEU A 148 -10.76 -4.26 -19.90
C LEU A 148 -10.38 -5.05 -18.64
N GLY A 149 -11.02 -4.79 -17.51
CA GLY A 149 -10.73 -5.44 -16.22
C GLY A 149 -9.35 -5.11 -15.67
N VAL A 150 -8.87 -3.87 -15.87
CA VAL A 150 -7.61 -3.39 -15.30
C VAL A 150 -7.71 -3.37 -13.79
N ASP A 151 -6.78 -4.05 -13.11
CA ASP A 151 -6.69 -4.04 -11.66
C ASP A 151 -5.42 -3.30 -11.21
N PRO A 152 -5.54 -2.09 -10.64
CA PRO A 152 -4.41 -1.32 -10.17
C PRO A 152 -3.62 -2.00 -9.05
N ASN A 153 -4.22 -2.96 -8.34
CA ASN A 153 -3.54 -3.74 -7.31
C ASN A 153 -2.42 -4.63 -7.88
N ASN A 154 -2.48 -4.91 -9.18
CA ASN A 154 -1.43 -5.61 -9.92
C ASN A 154 -0.39 -4.66 -10.55
N GLY A 155 -0.51 -3.35 -10.28
CA GLY A 155 0.39 -2.32 -10.78
C GLY A 155 0.22 -1.98 -12.26
N LEU A 156 1.10 -1.13 -12.78
CA LEU A 156 1.08 -0.70 -14.18
C LEU A 156 1.31 -1.85 -15.17
N GLY A 157 1.97 -2.92 -14.75
CA GLY A 157 2.15 -4.10 -15.59
C GLY A 157 0.84 -4.75 -16.03
N ASP A 158 -0.18 -4.77 -15.18
CA ASP A 158 -1.53 -5.24 -15.55
C ASP A 158 -2.22 -4.27 -16.52
N LEU A 159 -2.09 -2.96 -16.25
CA LEU A 159 -2.58 -1.93 -17.17
C LEU A 159 -2.00 -2.14 -18.58
N TYR A 160 -0.68 -2.19 -18.72
CA TYR A 160 -0.03 -2.37 -20.03
C TYR A 160 -0.43 -3.67 -20.73
N LYS A 161 -0.58 -4.75 -19.98
CA LYS A 161 -1.04 -6.03 -20.52
C LYS A 161 -2.47 -5.97 -21.02
N ARG A 162 -3.35 -5.24 -20.34
CA ARG A 162 -4.77 -5.14 -20.67
C ARG A 162 -5.05 -4.20 -21.84
N ILE A 163 -4.28 -3.11 -21.96
CA ILE A 163 -4.42 -2.18 -23.08
C ILE A 163 -3.64 -2.60 -24.32
N ALA A 164 -2.82 -3.66 -24.25
CA ALA A 164 -2.03 -4.13 -25.37
C ALA A 164 -2.93 -4.41 -26.60
N CYS A 165 -2.53 -3.89 -27.74
CA CYS A 165 -3.28 -3.95 -29.00
C CYS A 165 -4.63 -3.19 -29.02
N HIS A 166 -4.95 -2.42 -27.98
CA HIS A 166 -6.11 -1.53 -28.01
C HIS A 166 -5.78 -0.24 -28.79
N GLU A 167 -6.75 0.31 -29.52
CA GLU A 167 -6.56 1.51 -30.35
C GLU A 167 -6.03 2.74 -29.57
N LYS A 168 -6.33 2.81 -28.28
CA LYS A 168 -5.88 3.89 -27.37
C LYS A 168 -4.58 3.57 -26.61
N GLU A 169 -3.92 2.47 -26.89
CA GLU A 169 -2.71 2.06 -26.16
C GLU A 169 -1.64 3.16 -26.18
N ALA A 170 -1.35 3.72 -27.36
CA ALA A 170 -0.31 4.73 -27.51
C ALA A 170 -0.65 6.03 -26.77
N GLU A 171 -1.92 6.44 -26.79
CA GLU A 171 -2.41 7.63 -26.08
C GLU A 171 -2.27 7.45 -24.55
N ILE A 172 -2.76 6.31 -24.03
CA ILE A 172 -2.70 6.01 -22.58
C ILE A 172 -1.27 5.97 -22.08
N ARG A 173 -0.36 5.32 -22.82
CA ARG A 173 1.07 5.26 -22.45
C ARG A 173 1.73 6.65 -22.44
N SER A 174 1.38 7.51 -23.39
CA SER A 174 1.91 8.87 -23.44
C SER A 174 1.43 9.73 -22.27
N GLU A 175 0.18 9.59 -21.88
CA GLU A 175 -0.38 10.33 -20.74
C GLU A 175 0.13 9.79 -19.39
N GLU A 176 0.27 8.48 -19.26
CA GLU A 176 0.86 7.86 -18.08
C GLU A 176 2.30 8.38 -17.87
N HIS A 177 3.12 8.37 -18.92
CA HIS A 177 4.50 8.89 -18.86
C HIS A 177 4.54 10.38 -18.49
N THR A 178 3.61 11.18 -18.99
CA THR A 178 3.48 12.60 -18.61
C THR A 178 3.11 12.76 -17.14
N SER A 179 2.22 11.94 -16.63
CA SER A 179 1.82 11.91 -15.21
C SER A 179 2.98 11.50 -14.31
N GLU A 180 3.81 10.55 -14.72
CA GLU A 180 5.03 10.15 -14.02
C GLU A 180 6.01 11.31 -13.92
N LEU A 181 6.31 12.00 -15.04
CA LEU A 181 7.19 13.14 -15.05
C LEU A 181 6.69 14.32 -14.22
N GLN A 182 5.38 14.52 -14.13
CA GLN A 182 4.79 15.54 -13.26
C GLN A 182 4.87 15.17 -11.77
N SER A 183 5.10 13.91 -11.47
CA SER A 183 5.18 13.37 -10.11
C SER A 183 6.61 13.36 -9.55
N LEU A 184 7.59 13.54 -10.42
CA LEU A 184 9.01 13.74 -10.09
C LEU A 184 9.30 15.23 -9.91
#